data_15600cc6d77d611b35d4a8c082b76f19
#
_entry.id   15600cc6d77d611b35d4a8c082b76f19
#
_cell.length_a   1.000
_cell.length_b   1.000
_cell.length_c   1.000
_cell.angle_alpha   90.00
_cell.angle_beta   90.00
_cell.angle_gamma   90.00
#
_symmetry.space_group_name_H-M   'P 1'
#
loop_
_entity.id
_entity.type
_entity.pdbx_description
1 polymer ?
#
loop_
_entity_poly.entity_id
_entity_poly.type
_entity_poly.pdbx_seq_one_letter_code
_entity_poly.pdbx_strand_id
1 'polypeptide(L)'
;MDDLDQVVLRPVTEDDLPVLNGMLSSPEVRAPFQWFGWSDPGRMARGFADNGLLGPDNSILMVVSGAETLGFVSWRKIDVAGGTYFWNMGILLLPAARGRGVGTRAHQLLARYLFAHTPVARIEADTEKDNIAEQRALEKAGFTREGLMRSVVFRDGRWRDGVLYSILREDLA
;
A
#
# COMPACT_ATOMS: atom_id res chain seq x y z
N MET A 1 -6.49 25.52 -4.76
CA MET A 1 -6.68 24.09 -5.07
C MET A 1 -5.70 23.37 -4.17
N ASP A 2 -6.20 22.53 -3.29
CA ASP A 2 -5.36 21.88 -2.28
C ASP A 2 -4.40 20.93 -3.03
N ASP A 3 -3.12 20.92 -2.67
CA ASP A 3 -2.06 20.07 -3.30
C ASP A 3 -2.46 18.58 -3.28
N LEU A 4 -3.31 18.18 -2.32
CA LEU A 4 -3.86 16.84 -2.19
C LEU A 4 -4.91 16.47 -3.26
N ASP A 5 -5.61 17.45 -3.84
CA ASP A 5 -6.59 17.20 -4.91
C ASP A 5 -5.91 16.75 -6.22
N GLN A 6 -4.63 17.06 -6.37
CA GLN A 6 -3.82 16.63 -7.51
C GLN A 6 -3.21 15.24 -7.36
N VAL A 7 -3.30 14.63 -6.16
CA VAL A 7 -2.82 13.27 -5.93
C VAL A 7 -3.73 12.28 -6.64
N VAL A 8 -3.16 11.51 -7.54
CA VAL A 8 -3.87 10.48 -8.32
C VAL A 8 -3.11 9.16 -8.30
N LEU A 9 -3.83 8.07 -8.59
CA LEU A 9 -3.25 6.76 -8.83
C LEU A 9 -3.24 6.50 -10.35
N ARG A 10 -2.14 5.95 -10.85
CA ARG A 10 -2.04 5.52 -12.24
C ARG A 10 -1.28 4.19 -12.37
N PRO A 11 -1.49 3.44 -13.45
CA PRO A 11 -0.67 2.28 -13.76
C PRO A 11 0.82 2.62 -13.82
N VAL A 12 1.64 1.62 -13.51
CA VAL A 12 3.10 1.70 -13.69
C VAL A 12 3.42 1.76 -15.18
N THR A 13 4.40 2.57 -15.53
CA THR A 13 4.99 2.62 -16.88
C THR A 13 6.42 2.10 -16.83
N GLU A 14 7.03 1.83 -17.98
CA GLU A 14 8.44 1.39 -18.05
C GLU A 14 9.38 2.42 -17.42
N ASP A 15 9.10 3.70 -17.58
CA ASP A 15 9.88 4.81 -17.00
C ASP A 15 9.83 4.87 -15.48
N ASP A 16 8.85 4.22 -14.85
CA ASP A 16 8.75 4.15 -13.38
C ASP A 16 9.62 3.04 -12.77
N LEU A 17 10.05 2.06 -13.57
CA LEU A 17 10.80 0.90 -13.05
C LEU A 17 12.08 1.27 -12.30
N PRO A 18 12.89 2.24 -12.76
CA PRO A 18 14.07 2.67 -12.00
C PRO A 18 13.72 3.23 -10.61
N VAL A 19 12.69 4.06 -10.50
CA VAL A 19 12.28 4.64 -9.21
C VAL A 19 11.67 3.58 -8.29
N LEU A 20 10.85 2.67 -8.81
CA LEU A 20 10.31 1.54 -8.04
C LEU A 20 11.43 0.65 -7.47
N ASN A 21 12.40 0.28 -8.31
CA ASN A 21 13.54 -0.50 -7.87
C ASN A 21 14.39 0.26 -6.83
N GLY A 22 14.61 1.55 -7.04
CA GLY A 22 15.28 2.42 -6.07
C GLY A 22 14.57 2.44 -4.72
N MET A 23 13.26 2.63 -4.70
CA MET A 23 12.46 2.61 -3.48
C MET A 23 12.54 1.28 -2.74
N LEU A 24 12.45 0.16 -3.46
CA LEU A 24 12.42 -1.18 -2.87
C LEU A 24 13.81 -1.67 -2.42
N SER A 25 14.88 -1.12 -2.99
CA SER A 25 16.26 -1.46 -2.67
C SER A 25 16.92 -0.51 -1.65
N SER A 26 16.25 0.56 -1.24
CA SER A 26 16.79 1.55 -0.31
C SER A 26 16.34 1.29 1.12
N PRO A 27 17.28 0.94 2.02
CA PRO A 27 16.97 0.87 3.44
C PRO A 27 16.41 2.21 3.98
N GLU A 28 16.91 3.34 3.52
CA GLU A 28 16.51 4.68 3.97
C GLU A 28 15.05 4.97 3.59
N VAL A 29 14.64 4.62 2.38
CA VAL A 29 13.25 4.81 1.92
C VAL A 29 12.31 3.89 2.66
N ARG A 30 12.73 2.65 2.96
CA ARG A 30 11.88 1.64 3.61
C ARG A 30 11.91 1.69 5.13
N ALA A 31 12.91 2.33 5.72
CA ALA A 31 13.00 2.49 7.17
C ALA A 31 11.88 3.43 7.69
N PRO A 32 11.53 3.27 8.98
CA PRO A 32 11.96 2.20 9.89
C PRO A 32 11.11 0.92 9.82
N PHE A 33 9.98 0.89 9.08
CA PHE A 33 8.96 -0.15 9.22
C PHE A 33 8.88 -1.16 8.07
N GLN A 34 9.44 -0.86 6.92
CA GLN A 34 9.26 -1.69 5.71
C GLN A 34 10.56 -2.30 5.16
N TRP A 35 11.67 -2.16 5.87
CA TRP A 35 12.91 -2.81 5.49
C TRP A 35 13.01 -4.21 6.08
N PHE A 36 12.88 -5.21 5.21
CA PHE A 36 12.95 -6.64 5.54
C PHE A 36 14.17 -7.34 4.93
N GLY A 37 15.18 -6.58 4.55
CA GLY A 37 16.38 -7.08 3.88
C GLY A 37 16.33 -6.93 2.35
N TRP A 38 17.37 -7.44 1.71
CA TRP A 38 17.53 -7.38 0.27
C TRP A 38 16.51 -8.26 -0.45
N SER A 39 16.04 -7.80 -1.57
CA SER A 39 15.14 -8.53 -2.47
C SER A 39 15.70 -8.52 -3.88
N ASP A 40 15.20 -9.41 -4.73
CA ASP A 40 15.60 -9.52 -6.11
C ASP A 40 15.35 -8.21 -6.89
N PRO A 41 16.41 -7.55 -7.40
CA PRO A 41 16.28 -6.27 -8.10
C PRO A 41 15.56 -6.38 -9.45
N GLY A 42 15.54 -7.55 -10.07
CA GLY A 42 14.83 -7.80 -11.34
C GLY A 42 13.35 -8.09 -11.19
N ARG A 43 12.83 -8.20 -9.95
CA ARG A 43 11.45 -8.60 -9.70
C ARG A 43 10.42 -7.67 -10.33
N MET A 44 10.63 -6.35 -10.22
CA MET A 44 9.67 -5.37 -10.76
C MET A 44 9.65 -5.39 -12.28
N ALA A 45 10.82 -5.44 -12.92
CA ALA A 45 10.92 -5.51 -14.39
C ALA A 45 10.25 -6.78 -14.94
N ARG A 46 10.46 -7.93 -14.30
CA ARG A 46 9.81 -9.18 -14.74
C ARG A 46 8.29 -9.12 -14.55
N GLY A 47 7.80 -8.66 -13.40
CA GLY A 47 6.36 -8.49 -13.16
C GLY A 47 5.73 -7.49 -14.12
N PHE A 48 6.43 -6.41 -14.45
CA PHE A 48 5.96 -5.44 -15.44
C PHE A 48 5.88 -6.07 -16.85
N ALA A 49 6.90 -6.82 -17.27
CA ALA A 49 6.92 -7.51 -18.56
C ALA A 49 5.82 -8.59 -18.67
N ASP A 50 5.49 -9.23 -17.55
CA ASP A 50 4.46 -10.28 -17.50
C ASP A 50 3.03 -9.70 -17.60
N ASN A 51 2.71 -8.69 -16.78
CA ASN A 51 1.33 -8.19 -16.67
C ASN A 51 1.20 -6.70 -16.32
N GLY A 52 2.25 -5.91 -16.52
CA GLY A 52 2.23 -4.48 -16.18
C GLY A 52 2.12 -4.18 -14.67
N LEU A 53 2.46 -5.15 -13.82
CA LEU A 53 2.25 -5.11 -12.36
C LEU A 53 0.78 -4.98 -11.95
N LEU A 54 -0.14 -5.43 -12.82
CA LEU A 54 -1.59 -5.47 -12.61
C LEU A 54 -2.10 -6.92 -12.75
N GLY A 55 -1.59 -7.79 -11.88
CA GLY A 55 -1.97 -9.20 -11.86
C GLY A 55 -3.27 -9.48 -11.11
N PRO A 56 -3.82 -10.68 -11.24
CA PRO A 56 -5.08 -11.06 -10.58
C PRO A 56 -4.98 -11.17 -9.05
N ASP A 57 -3.79 -11.48 -8.53
CA ASP A 57 -3.58 -11.75 -7.11
C ASP A 57 -2.80 -10.63 -6.40
N ASN A 58 -2.03 -9.85 -7.14
CA ASN A 58 -1.30 -8.72 -6.61
C ASN A 58 -1.08 -7.65 -7.68
N SER A 59 -1.08 -6.40 -7.28
CA SER A 59 -0.96 -5.27 -8.18
C SER A 59 -0.32 -4.06 -7.52
N ILE A 60 0.18 -3.14 -8.36
CA ILE A 60 0.81 -1.88 -7.95
C ILE A 60 0.27 -0.75 -8.82
N LEU A 61 -0.01 0.38 -8.19
CA LEU A 61 -0.24 1.66 -8.87
C LEU A 61 0.71 2.72 -8.31
N MET A 62 1.20 3.59 -9.19
CA MET A 62 1.97 4.76 -8.78
C MET A 62 1.07 5.79 -8.11
N VAL A 63 1.58 6.43 -7.07
CA VAL A 63 1.00 7.62 -6.44
C VAL A 63 1.76 8.82 -6.99
N VAL A 64 1.07 9.71 -7.70
CA VAL A 64 1.69 10.87 -8.36
C VAL A 64 0.89 12.14 -8.13
N SER A 65 1.55 13.30 -8.26
CA SER A 65 0.92 14.63 -8.34
C SER A 65 1.56 15.40 -9.49
N GLY A 66 0.81 15.62 -10.57
CA GLY A 66 1.39 16.15 -11.81
C GLY A 66 2.53 15.25 -12.32
N ALA A 67 3.72 15.82 -12.45
CA ALA A 67 4.92 15.08 -12.86
C ALA A 67 5.71 14.48 -11.67
N GLU A 68 5.33 14.79 -10.43
CA GLU A 68 6.03 14.32 -9.23
C GLU A 68 5.60 12.90 -8.86
N THR A 69 6.55 11.98 -8.74
CA THR A 69 6.33 10.66 -8.16
C THR A 69 6.39 10.78 -6.64
N LEU A 70 5.32 10.37 -5.95
CA LEU A 70 5.19 10.43 -4.50
C LEU A 70 5.45 9.06 -3.84
N GLY A 71 5.21 7.97 -4.59
CA GLY A 71 5.35 6.62 -4.11
C GLY A 71 4.50 5.63 -4.90
N PHE A 72 4.11 4.55 -4.26
CA PHE A 72 3.18 3.59 -4.84
C PHE A 72 2.24 3.00 -3.79
N VAL A 73 1.11 2.50 -4.24
CA VAL A 73 0.20 1.63 -3.49
C VAL A 73 0.23 0.24 -4.10
N SER A 74 -0.03 -0.77 -3.27
CA SER A 74 -0.13 -2.15 -3.69
C SER A 74 -1.32 -2.82 -3.02
N TRP A 75 -1.83 -3.89 -3.63
CA TRP A 75 -2.80 -4.77 -2.99
C TRP A 75 -2.54 -6.20 -3.39
N ARG A 76 -2.91 -7.09 -2.50
CA ARG A 76 -2.81 -8.54 -2.71
C ARG A 76 -4.10 -9.22 -2.29
N LYS A 77 -4.42 -10.29 -2.99
CA LYS A 77 -5.57 -11.15 -2.70
C LYS A 77 -5.28 -12.00 -1.47
N ILE A 78 -6.25 -12.05 -0.58
CA ILE A 78 -6.27 -12.97 0.57
C ILE A 78 -7.47 -13.88 0.40
N ASP A 79 -7.21 -15.14 0.08
CA ASP A 79 -8.25 -16.15 -0.06
C ASP A 79 -8.75 -16.60 1.30
N VAL A 80 -10.08 -16.80 1.39
CA VAL A 80 -10.79 -17.26 2.59
C VAL A 80 -11.59 -18.52 2.25
N ALA A 81 -12.16 -19.15 3.24
CA ALA A 81 -13.00 -20.33 3.04
C ALA A 81 -14.22 -20.04 2.12
N GLY A 82 -14.65 -21.07 1.39
CA GLY A 82 -15.82 -20.97 0.51
C GLY A 82 -15.59 -20.22 -0.80
N GLY A 83 -14.33 -20.00 -1.21
CA GLY A 83 -13.99 -19.32 -2.46
C GLY A 83 -14.16 -17.80 -2.41
N THR A 84 -14.39 -17.24 -1.23
CA THR A 84 -14.41 -15.81 -1.01
C THR A 84 -12.99 -15.27 -0.81
N TYR A 85 -12.80 -13.99 -1.05
CA TYR A 85 -11.53 -13.32 -0.84
C TYR A 85 -11.75 -11.85 -0.45
N PHE A 86 -10.70 -11.23 0.07
CA PHE A 86 -10.63 -9.79 0.26
C PHE A 86 -9.27 -9.27 -0.20
N TRP A 87 -9.12 -7.96 -0.29
CA TRP A 87 -7.86 -7.32 -0.60
C TRP A 87 -7.14 -6.85 0.68
N ASN A 88 -5.85 -7.15 0.77
CA ASN A 88 -4.96 -6.51 1.74
C ASN A 88 -4.11 -5.50 0.99
N MET A 89 -4.17 -4.23 1.38
CA MET A 89 -3.49 -3.13 0.71
C MET A 89 -2.32 -2.58 1.51
N GLY A 90 -1.37 -1.99 0.81
CA GLY A 90 -0.20 -1.35 1.42
C GLY A 90 0.24 -0.12 0.62
N ILE A 91 1.10 0.68 1.23
CA ILE A 91 1.65 1.90 0.65
C ILE A 91 3.14 2.04 0.99
N LEU A 92 3.91 2.57 0.05
CA LEU A 92 5.25 3.07 0.30
C LEU A 92 5.38 4.45 -0.33
N LEU A 93 5.65 5.46 0.48
CA LEU A 93 5.89 6.82 0.04
C LEU A 93 7.37 7.19 0.11
N LEU A 94 7.82 7.95 -0.86
CA LEU A 94 9.12 8.62 -0.79
C LEU A 94 9.17 9.53 0.45
N PRO A 95 10.34 9.67 1.10
CA PRO A 95 10.45 10.48 2.32
C PRO A 95 9.90 11.90 2.18
N ALA A 96 10.12 12.56 1.04
CA ALA A 96 9.63 13.91 0.76
C ALA A 96 8.09 14.02 0.66
N ALA A 97 7.40 12.91 0.38
CA ALA A 97 5.94 12.87 0.29
C ALA A 97 5.24 12.57 1.63
N ARG A 98 6.00 12.18 2.66
CA ARG A 98 5.46 11.82 3.98
C ARG A 98 5.02 13.06 4.77
N GLY A 99 4.07 12.89 5.69
CA GLY A 99 3.60 13.96 6.56
C GLY A 99 2.74 15.04 5.88
N ARG A 100 2.46 14.89 4.58
CA ARG A 100 1.70 15.86 3.76
C ARG A 100 0.25 15.44 3.49
N GLY A 101 -0.25 14.38 4.13
CA GLY A 101 -1.60 13.85 3.88
C GLY A 101 -1.70 12.91 2.67
N VAL A 102 -0.62 12.74 1.90
CA VAL A 102 -0.58 11.89 0.68
C VAL A 102 -0.99 10.45 0.99
N GLY A 103 -0.54 9.87 2.12
CA GLY A 103 -0.90 8.52 2.52
C GLY A 103 -2.41 8.34 2.72
N THR A 104 -3.05 9.25 3.44
CA THR A 104 -4.51 9.25 3.62
C THR A 104 -5.22 9.31 2.27
N ARG A 105 -4.82 10.24 1.40
CA ARG A 105 -5.43 10.40 0.08
C ARG A 105 -5.25 9.17 -0.80
N ALA A 106 -4.06 8.59 -0.82
CA ALA A 106 -3.77 7.38 -1.61
C ALA A 106 -4.59 6.17 -1.13
N HIS A 107 -4.76 5.98 0.19
CA HIS A 107 -5.61 4.94 0.75
C HIS A 107 -7.07 5.12 0.33
N GLN A 108 -7.61 6.33 0.42
CA GLN A 108 -8.98 6.64 -0.02
C GLN A 108 -9.20 6.34 -1.51
N LEU A 109 -8.25 6.75 -2.34
CA LEU A 109 -8.32 6.52 -3.79
C LEU A 109 -8.27 5.03 -4.11
N LEU A 110 -7.36 4.27 -3.48
CA LEU A 110 -7.24 2.84 -3.72
C LEU A 110 -8.47 2.07 -3.22
N ALA A 111 -8.98 2.37 -2.03
CA ALA A 111 -10.18 1.72 -1.51
C ALA A 111 -11.38 1.94 -2.44
N ARG A 112 -11.61 3.17 -2.91
CA ARG A 112 -12.66 3.49 -3.88
C ARG A 112 -12.47 2.74 -5.19
N TYR A 113 -11.25 2.71 -5.73
CA TYR A 113 -10.92 1.98 -6.95
C TYR A 113 -11.24 0.48 -6.80
N LEU A 114 -10.79 -0.16 -5.73
CA LEU A 114 -11.00 -1.58 -5.50
C LEU A 114 -12.48 -1.93 -5.33
N PHE A 115 -13.24 -1.14 -4.57
CA PHE A 115 -14.68 -1.36 -4.43
C PHE A 115 -15.46 -1.07 -5.71
N ALA A 116 -15.01 -0.16 -6.56
CA ALA A 116 -15.67 0.11 -7.84
C ALA A 116 -15.47 -1.02 -8.86
N HIS A 117 -14.31 -1.71 -8.80
CA HIS A 117 -13.90 -2.63 -9.86
C HIS A 117 -13.78 -4.10 -9.42
N THR A 118 -14.04 -4.41 -8.14
CA THR A 118 -14.03 -5.79 -7.64
C THR A 118 -15.22 -6.06 -6.72
N PRO A 119 -15.73 -7.31 -6.64
CA PRO A 119 -16.92 -7.61 -5.84
C PRO A 119 -16.63 -7.82 -4.35
N VAL A 120 -15.46 -7.41 -3.84
CA VAL A 120 -15.11 -7.62 -2.42
C VAL A 120 -16.01 -6.79 -1.51
N ALA A 121 -16.35 -7.33 -0.36
CA ALA A 121 -17.07 -6.60 0.68
C ALA A 121 -16.13 -5.88 1.66
N ARG A 122 -14.84 -6.29 1.68
CA ARG A 122 -13.86 -5.90 2.68
C ARG A 122 -12.50 -5.64 2.05
N ILE A 123 -11.81 -4.61 2.55
CA ILE A 123 -10.38 -4.33 2.28
C ILE A 123 -9.69 -4.21 3.63
N GLU A 124 -8.53 -4.85 3.76
CA GLU A 124 -7.68 -4.76 4.94
C GLU A 124 -6.41 -3.97 4.66
N ALA A 125 -5.84 -3.43 5.72
CA ALA A 125 -4.49 -2.93 5.79
C ALA A 125 -3.91 -3.22 7.16
N ASP A 126 -2.61 -3.50 7.23
CA ASP A 126 -1.93 -3.74 8.49
C ASP A 126 -0.62 -2.97 8.56
N THR A 127 -0.21 -2.62 9.77
CA THR A 127 1.05 -1.94 10.00
C THR A 127 1.60 -2.30 11.37
N GLU A 128 2.90 -2.09 11.60
CA GLU A 128 3.47 -2.26 12.93
C GLU A 128 2.80 -1.31 13.94
N LYS A 129 2.61 -1.78 15.18
CA LYS A 129 1.95 -0.99 16.24
C LYS A 129 2.64 0.34 16.55
N ASP A 130 3.95 0.41 16.28
CA ASP A 130 4.75 1.62 16.52
C ASP A 130 4.73 2.60 15.34
N ASN A 131 4.13 2.22 14.20
CA ASN A 131 3.95 3.08 13.03
C ASN A 131 2.71 3.96 13.16
N ILE A 132 2.79 4.93 14.06
CA ILE A 132 1.66 5.83 14.38
C ILE A 132 1.23 6.66 13.16
N ALA A 133 2.16 7.01 12.28
CA ALA A 133 1.85 7.79 11.09
C ALA A 133 0.90 7.04 10.15
N GLU A 134 1.16 5.76 9.91
CA GLU A 134 0.32 4.91 9.06
C GLU A 134 -1.04 4.64 9.72
N GLN A 135 -1.07 4.35 11.02
CA GLN A 135 -2.33 4.17 11.75
C GLN A 135 -3.24 5.39 11.58
N ARG A 136 -2.70 6.60 11.79
CA ARG A 136 -3.46 7.85 11.60
C ARG A 136 -3.90 8.07 10.15
N ALA A 137 -3.08 7.66 9.18
CA ALA A 137 -3.44 7.77 7.75
C ALA A 137 -4.61 6.86 7.42
N LEU A 138 -4.61 5.61 7.90
CA LEU A 138 -5.69 4.64 7.73
C LEU A 138 -6.98 5.12 8.42
N GLU A 139 -6.92 5.57 9.66
CA GLU A 139 -8.09 6.10 10.40
C GLU A 139 -8.71 7.30 9.67
N LYS A 140 -7.89 8.24 9.22
CA LYS A 140 -8.36 9.40 8.43
C LYS A 140 -8.89 8.99 7.04
N ALA A 141 -8.44 7.87 6.51
CA ALA A 141 -8.95 7.33 5.24
C ALA A 141 -10.28 6.59 5.41
N GLY A 142 -10.76 6.40 6.64
CA GLY A 142 -12.04 5.75 6.95
C GLY A 142 -11.90 4.29 7.38
N PHE A 143 -10.68 3.80 7.59
CA PHE A 143 -10.48 2.44 8.09
C PHE A 143 -10.75 2.35 9.59
N THR A 144 -11.37 1.26 9.99
CA THR A 144 -11.63 0.92 11.40
C THR A 144 -10.55 -0.01 11.93
N ARG A 145 -10.01 0.29 13.11
CA ARG A 145 -9.05 -0.56 13.80
C ARG A 145 -9.75 -1.78 14.37
N GLU A 146 -9.32 -2.99 13.99
CA GLU A 146 -9.94 -4.24 14.45
C GLU A 146 -9.19 -4.92 15.59
N GLY A 147 -7.87 -4.83 15.61
CA GLY A 147 -7.13 -5.50 16.67
C GLY A 147 -5.62 -5.43 16.59
N LEU A 148 -5.01 -6.03 17.62
CA LEU A 148 -3.57 -6.21 17.72
C LEU A 148 -3.21 -7.64 17.30
N MET A 149 -2.28 -7.74 16.37
CA MET A 149 -1.69 -8.99 15.91
C MET A 149 -0.34 -9.18 16.63
N ARG A 150 -0.27 -10.06 17.61
CA ARG A 150 0.97 -10.27 18.37
C ARG A 150 2.00 -11.02 17.54
N SER A 151 3.25 -10.55 17.56
CA SER A 151 4.42 -11.22 16.95
C SER A 151 4.18 -11.60 15.47
N VAL A 152 3.58 -10.70 14.67
CA VAL A 152 3.22 -10.98 13.28
C VAL A 152 4.32 -10.60 12.29
N VAL A 153 5.20 -9.67 12.66
CA VAL A 153 6.28 -9.17 11.80
C VAL A 153 7.63 -9.48 12.44
N PHE A 154 8.53 -10.13 11.68
CA PHE A 154 9.93 -10.30 12.10
C PHE A 154 10.80 -9.30 11.34
N ARG A 155 11.44 -8.38 12.07
CA ARG A 155 12.31 -7.36 11.51
C ARG A 155 13.41 -6.98 12.48
N ASP A 156 14.63 -6.79 11.98
CA ASP A 156 15.81 -6.43 12.78
C ASP A 156 16.03 -7.38 13.97
N GLY A 157 15.92 -8.70 13.72
CA GLY A 157 16.16 -9.72 14.72
C GLY A 157 15.09 -9.84 15.82
N ARG A 158 13.91 -9.21 15.66
CA ARG A 158 12.85 -9.21 16.67
C ARG A 158 11.48 -9.42 16.05
N TRP A 159 10.60 -10.12 16.77
CA TRP A 159 9.19 -10.17 16.51
C TRP A 159 8.51 -8.86 16.95
N ARG A 160 7.65 -8.34 16.10
CA ARG A 160 6.90 -7.10 16.29
C ARG A 160 5.42 -7.36 16.21
N ASP A 161 4.65 -6.61 17.00
CA ASP A 161 3.20 -6.62 16.91
C ASP A 161 2.74 -5.73 15.75
N GLY A 162 1.68 -6.16 15.08
CA GLY A 162 0.97 -5.38 14.08
C GLY A 162 -0.40 -4.92 14.58
N VAL A 163 -0.98 -3.98 13.87
CA VAL A 163 -2.36 -3.53 14.06
C VAL A 163 -3.10 -3.76 12.76
N LEU A 164 -4.24 -4.44 12.84
CA LEU A 164 -5.13 -4.70 11.71
C LEU A 164 -6.19 -3.62 11.62
N TYR A 165 -6.37 -3.13 10.41
CA TYR A 165 -7.41 -2.18 10.00
C TYR A 165 -8.24 -2.76 8.86
N SER A 166 -9.49 -2.36 8.76
CA SER A 166 -10.36 -2.69 7.64
C SER A 166 -11.28 -1.56 7.27
N ILE A 167 -11.74 -1.59 6.04
CA ILE A 167 -12.85 -0.78 5.54
C ILE A 167 -13.82 -1.70 4.80
N LEU A 168 -15.11 -1.51 5.02
CA LEU A 168 -16.15 -2.26 4.35
C LEU A 168 -16.74 -1.44 3.19
N ARG A 169 -17.34 -2.13 2.21
CA ARG A 169 -18.01 -1.47 1.08
C ARG A 169 -19.07 -0.49 1.55
N GLU A 170 -19.82 -0.83 2.59
CA GLU A 170 -20.90 -0.02 3.17
C GLU A 170 -20.36 1.24 3.89
N ASP A 171 -19.11 1.27 4.32
CA ASP A 171 -18.50 2.44 4.97
C ASP A 171 -18.23 3.58 3.97
N LEU A 172 -18.26 3.31 2.65
CA LEU A 172 -18.06 4.30 1.59
C LEU A 172 -19.36 4.75 0.91
N ALA A 173 -20.50 4.22 1.34
CA ALA A 173 -21.81 4.52 0.76
C ALA A 173 -22.34 5.89 1.18
#